data_1e61121b27efb8188b106c436e146953
#
_entry.id   1e61121b27efb8188b106c436e146953
#
_cell.length_a   1.000
_cell.length_b   1.000
_cell.length_c   1.000
_cell.angle_alpha   90.00
_cell.angle_beta   90.00
_cell.angle_gamma   90.00
#
_symmetry.space_group_name_H-M   'P 1'
#
loop_
_entity.id
_entity.type
_entity.pdbx_description
1 polymer ?
#
loop_
_entity_poly.entity_id
_entity_poly.type
_entity_poly.pdbx_seq_one_letter_code
_entity_poly.pdbx_strand_id
1 'polypeptide(L)'
;MADMVRIMEIARKYNLIVIEDACQSLGSSMVDQDTEDRSQKTGDRGQEAGQKRMAGSWGLTGCWSFYPFKILGGYGDGGAITTNDPDVALFATRMRYNGEDRNTGEYHGHGFTCLLDNMQAAFLDVKLRCLPSWIVRRQAIAERYRQSLSDIPDLLLPHYDDPRRDHVYQNYTIRSKQGNDFSEHMKTNGVEVLTQFRKPYYKHEALKLKDTGFPETEALSREVCSLPMNVEITDEEVEYVIEVVRKFYKR
;
A
#
# COMPACT_ATOMS: atom_id res chain seq x y z
N MET A 1 -2.45 -3.11 -5.41
CA MET A 1 -2.18 -4.54 -5.09
C MET A 1 -1.38 -5.15 -6.23
N ALA A 2 -0.33 -5.93 -5.94
CA ALA A 2 0.44 -6.66 -6.95
C ALA A 2 -0.40 -7.77 -7.62
N ASP A 3 0.09 -8.36 -8.72
CA ASP A 3 -0.54 -9.55 -9.33
C ASP A 3 -0.21 -10.78 -8.48
N MET A 4 -0.98 -10.96 -7.43
CA MET A 4 -0.73 -12.04 -6.46
C MET A 4 -0.96 -13.43 -7.05
N VAL A 5 -1.85 -13.59 -8.04
CA VAL A 5 -2.06 -14.87 -8.73
C VAL A 5 -0.74 -15.32 -9.37
N ARG A 6 -0.13 -14.46 -10.21
CA ARG A 6 1.16 -14.77 -10.86
C ARG A 6 2.31 -14.94 -9.87
N ILE A 7 2.35 -14.14 -8.81
CA ILE A 7 3.37 -14.26 -7.76
C ILE A 7 3.25 -15.62 -7.08
N MET A 8 2.04 -16.05 -6.73
CA MET A 8 1.81 -17.34 -6.08
C MET A 8 2.08 -18.53 -7.00
N GLU A 9 1.85 -18.41 -8.32
CA GLU A 9 2.26 -19.42 -9.29
C GLU A 9 3.78 -19.60 -9.30
N ILE A 10 4.52 -18.48 -9.37
CA ILE A 10 6.00 -18.51 -9.35
C ILE A 10 6.50 -19.09 -8.01
N ALA A 11 5.91 -18.66 -6.91
CA ALA A 11 6.28 -19.14 -5.58
C ALA A 11 6.09 -20.67 -5.45
N ARG A 12 4.96 -21.18 -5.93
CA ARG A 12 4.69 -22.64 -5.97
C ARG A 12 5.69 -23.36 -6.84
N LYS A 13 5.96 -22.85 -8.06
CA LYS A 13 6.90 -23.46 -9.01
C LYS A 13 8.32 -23.62 -8.44
N TYR A 14 8.76 -22.64 -7.67
CA TYR A 14 10.12 -22.60 -7.13
C TYR A 14 10.21 -22.89 -5.64
N ASN A 15 9.13 -23.34 -5.02
CA ASN A 15 9.01 -23.61 -3.58
C ASN A 15 9.49 -22.43 -2.72
N LEU A 16 8.99 -21.22 -3.03
CA LEU A 16 9.34 -19.99 -2.35
C LEU A 16 8.30 -19.63 -1.30
N ILE A 17 8.78 -19.09 -0.20
CA ILE A 17 7.91 -18.49 0.82
C ILE A 17 7.56 -17.06 0.37
N VAL A 18 6.28 -16.70 0.46
CA VAL A 18 5.80 -15.34 0.18
C VAL A 18 5.45 -14.64 1.49
N ILE A 19 6.06 -13.49 1.72
CA ILE A 19 5.72 -12.54 2.78
C ILE A 19 5.16 -11.30 2.10
N GLU A 20 3.95 -10.89 2.46
CA GLU A 20 3.31 -9.72 1.87
C GLU A 20 3.63 -8.46 2.68
N ASP A 21 4.28 -7.48 2.06
CA ASP A 21 4.26 -6.12 2.57
C ASP A 21 2.93 -5.46 2.16
N ALA A 22 1.95 -5.56 3.04
CA ALA A 22 0.61 -5.01 2.86
C ALA A 22 0.42 -3.63 3.52
N CYS A 23 1.53 -2.95 3.89
CA CYS A 23 1.52 -1.69 4.64
C CYS A 23 0.78 -0.54 3.94
N GLN A 24 0.51 -0.62 2.65
CA GLN A 24 -0.23 0.39 1.89
C GLN A 24 -1.46 -0.18 1.17
N SER A 25 -1.87 -1.40 1.49
CA SER A 25 -2.93 -2.11 0.77
C SER A 25 -4.06 -2.63 1.66
N LEU A 26 -4.19 -2.11 2.88
CA LEU A 26 -5.27 -2.51 3.78
C LEU A 26 -6.65 -2.23 3.13
N GLY A 27 -7.43 -3.30 2.96
CA GLY A 27 -8.72 -3.24 2.27
C GLY A 27 -8.65 -3.49 0.76
N SER A 28 -7.45 -3.52 0.14
CA SER A 28 -7.29 -3.97 -1.24
C SER A 28 -7.58 -5.46 -1.38
N SER A 29 -8.06 -5.86 -2.53
CA SER A 29 -8.37 -7.26 -2.82
C SER A 29 -8.14 -7.60 -4.30
N MET A 30 -8.06 -8.90 -4.58
CA MET A 30 -7.99 -9.43 -5.93
C MET A 30 -8.86 -10.68 -6.04
N VAL A 31 -9.52 -10.85 -7.18
CA VAL A 31 -10.28 -12.07 -7.50
C VAL A 31 -9.29 -13.17 -7.90
N ASP A 32 -9.31 -14.27 -7.15
CA ASP A 32 -8.56 -15.49 -7.45
C ASP A 32 -9.43 -16.38 -8.33
N GLN A 33 -9.06 -16.55 -9.60
CA GLN A 33 -9.79 -17.38 -10.56
C GLN A 33 -9.40 -18.85 -10.48
N ASP A 34 -8.28 -19.17 -9.81
CA ASP A 34 -7.72 -20.53 -9.75
C ASP A 34 -8.30 -21.37 -8.59
N THR A 35 -9.46 -21.00 -8.05
CA THR A 35 -10.08 -21.72 -6.92
C THR A 35 -10.66 -23.10 -7.29
N GLU A 36 -10.65 -23.48 -8.56
CA GLU A 36 -11.16 -24.81 -8.98
C GLU A 36 -10.44 -26.00 -8.31
N ASP A 37 -9.17 -25.82 -7.89
CA ASP A 37 -8.36 -26.92 -7.30
C ASP A 37 -8.56 -27.14 -5.80
N ARG A 38 -9.23 -26.22 -5.11
CA ARG A 38 -9.51 -26.36 -3.67
C ARG A 38 -10.89 -26.90 -3.32
N SER A 39 -11.85 -26.84 -4.25
CA SER A 39 -13.23 -27.27 -4.04
C SER A 39 -13.42 -28.81 -4.07
N GLN A 40 -12.40 -29.58 -4.47
CA GLN A 40 -12.46 -31.04 -4.44
C GLN A 40 -12.57 -31.65 -3.04
N LYS A 41 -12.41 -30.85 -1.97
CA LYS A 41 -12.54 -31.33 -0.57
C LYS A 41 -13.87 -31.00 0.11
N THR A 42 -14.68 -30.13 -0.47
CA THR A 42 -16.04 -29.82 0.04
C THR A 42 -17.03 -29.86 -1.12
N GLY A 43 -17.87 -30.86 -1.15
CA GLY A 43 -18.75 -31.25 -2.27
C GLY A 43 -19.86 -30.27 -2.65
N ASP A 44 -19.61 -29.01 -2.79
CA ASP A 44 -20.58 -28.00 -3.23
C ASP A 44 -20.19 -27.43 -4.60
N ARG A 45 -20.94 -27.87 -5.65
CA ARG A 45 -20.79 -27.44 -7.05
C ARG A 45 -21.73 -26.28 -7.34
N GLY A 46 -21.38 -25.08 -6.84
CA GLY A 46 -21.96 -23.84 -7.35
C GLY A 46 -20.98 -23.18 -8.34
N GLN A 47 -21.46 -22.58 -9.44
CA GLN A 47 -20.65 -21.72 -10.32
C GLN A 47 -20.14 -20.54 -9.50
N GLU A 48 -18.98 -20.68 -8.85
CA GLU A 48 -18.39 -19.61 -8.07
C GLU A 48 -17.57 -18.71 -9.01
N ALA A 49 -18.07 -17.48 -9.20
CA ALA A 49 -17.21 -16.35 -9.55
C ALA A 49 -16.01 -16.39 -8.62
N GLY A 50 -14.78 -16.33 -9.15
CA GLY A 50 -13.53 -16.52 -8.40
C GLY A 50 -13.52 -15.85 -7.02
N GLN A 51 -12.90 -16.50 -6.06
CA GLN A 51 -12.93 -16.04 -4.66
C GLN A 51 -12.16 -14.73 -4.49
N LYS A 52 -12.81 -13.71 -3.93
CA LYS A 52 -12.15 -12.45 -3.58
C LYS A 52 -11.22 -12.64 -2.38
N ARG A 53 -9.92 -12.42 -2.56
CA ARG A 53 -8.90 -12.50 -1.52
C ARG A 53 -8.34 -11.14 -1.20
N MET A 54 -8.21 -10.85 0.07
CA MET A 54 -7.67 -9.58 0.56
C MET A 54 -6.14 -9.57 0.47
N ALA A 55 -5.55 -8.39 0.28
CA ALA A 55 -4.12 -8.20 0.50
C ALA A 55 -3.74 -8.71 1.89
N GLY A 56 -2.52 -9.23 2.04
CA GLY A 56 -2.03 -9.82 3.29
C GLY A 56 -2.60 -11.19 3.64
N SER A 57 -3.34 -11.83 2.71
CA SER A 57 -3.90 -13.18 2.91
C SER A 57 -3.42 -14.21 1.87
N TRP A 58 -2.49 -13.84 0.99
CA TRP A 58 -2.00 -14.70 -0.09
C TRP A 58 -0.76 -15.49 0.30
N GLY A 59 0.16 -14.86 1.03
CA GLY A 59 1.42 -15.46 1.47
C GLY A 59 1.31 -16.17 2.82
N LEU A 60 2.49 -16.54 3.32
CA LEU A 60 2.65 -17.08 4.67
C LEU A 60 2.27 -16.06 5.74
N THR A 61 2.62 -14.78 5.50
CA THR A 61 2.30 -13.67 6.39
C THR A 61 1.89 -12.45 5.58
N GLY A 62 0.98 -11.64 6.16
CA GLY A 62 0.72 -10.26 5.78
C GLY A 62 1.28 -9.30 6.83
N CYS A 63 2.05 -8.30 6.39
CA CYS A 63 2.64 -7.27 7.24
C CYS A 63 1.89 -5.95 7.03
N TRP A 64 1.43 -5.34 8.14
CA TRP A 64 0.60 -4.15 8.13
C TRP A 64 1.27 -3.00 8.86
N SER A 65 1.03 -1.77 8.38
CA SER A 65 1.44 -0.56 9.06
C SER A 65 0.24 0.25 9.49
N PHE A 66 0.27 0.71 10.74
CA PHE A 66 -0.68 1.66 11.30
C PHE A 66 -0.04 3.02 11.57
N TYR A 67 1.07 3.31 10.88
CA TYR A 67 1.67 4.64 10.91
C TYR A 67 0.63 5.72 10.61
N PRO A 68 0.68 6.92 11.22
CA PRO A 68 -0.40 7.92 11.15
C PRO A 68 -0.89 8.28 9.75
N PHE A 69 -0.01 8.25 8.74
CA PHE A 69 -0.38 8.55 7.34
C PHE A 69 -0.95 7.38 6.55
N LYS A 70 -1.14 6.21 7.18
CA LYS A 70 -1.78 5.08 6.51
C LYS A 70 -3.29 5.27 6.47
N ILE A 71 -3.95 4.60 5.50
CA ILE A 71 -5.42 4.64 5.36
C ILE A 71 -6.13 4.28 6.67
N LEU A 72 -5.54 3.36 7.44
CA LEU A 72 -5.88 3.07 8.84
C LEU A 72 -4.67 3.41 9.69
N GLY A 73 -4.51 4.67 10.05
CA GLY A 73 -3.38 5.16 10.84
C GLY A 73 -3.76 5.41 12.29
N GLY A 74 -2.86 5.04 13.21
CA GLY A 74 -2.92 5.43 14.62
C GLY A 74 -2.52 6.89 14.84
N TYR A 75 -2.33 7.27 16.09
CA TYR A 75 -1.74 8.56 16.51
C TYR A 75 -0.26 8.42 16.91
N GLY A 76 0.37 7.31 16.52
CA GLY A 76 1.76 6.96 16.74
C GLY A 76 2.11 5.74 15.91
N ASP A 77 3.30 5.18 16.11
CA ASP A 77 3.75 4.00 15.43
C ASP A 77 2.90 2.78 15.80
N GLY A 78 2.69 1.92 14.82
CA GLY A 78 1.96 0.67 15.01
C GLY A 78 1.97 -0.19 13.76
N GLY A 79 1.70 -1.46 13.95
CA GLY A 79 1.61 -2.43 12.87
C GLY A 79 1.06 -3.76 13.38
N ALA A 80 0.85 -4.67 12.43
CA ALA A 80 0.43 -6.03 12.73
C ALA A 80 1.04 -7.01 11.75
N ILE A 81 1.11 -8.27 12.17
CA ILE A 81 1.39 -9.42 11.32
C ILE A 81 0.16 -10.31 11.36
N THR A 82 -0.30 -10.77 10.20
CA THR A 82 -1.36 -11.76 10.07
C THR A 82 -0.81 -13.03 9.44
N THR A 83 -1.20 -14.18 9.96
CA THR A 83 -0.82 -15.49 9.43
C THR A 83 -1.86 -16.56 9.83
N ASN A 84 -1.96 -17.61 9.01
CA ASN A 84 -2.73 -18.82 9.36
C ASN A 84 -1.82 -19.93 9.87
N ASP A 85 -0.50 -19.72 9.94
CA ASP A 85 0.46 -20.68 10.45
C ASP A 85 0.67 -20.45 11.96
N PRO A 86 0.34 -21.45 12.81
CA PRO A 86 0.44 -21.32 14.26
C PRO A 86 1.89 -21.17 14.76
N ASP A 87 2.86 -21.77 14.07
CA ASP A 87 4.27 -21.68 14.46
C ASP A 87 4.81 -20.27 14.17
N VAL A 88 4.43 -19.71 13.03
CA VAL A 88 4.75 -18.30 12.69
C VAL A 88 4.08 -17.34 13.66
N ALA A 89 2.81 -17.58 14.02
CA ALA A 89 2.10 -16.75 14.98
C ALA A 89 2.76 -16.78 16.36
N LEU A 90 3.16 -17.96 16.81
CA LEU A 90 3.87 -18.13 18.08
C LEU A 90 5.24 -17.45 18.04
N PHE A 91 6.01 -17.65 16.97
CA PHE A 91 7.30 -17.00 16.78
C PHE A 91 7.17 -15.48 16.80
N ALA A 92 6.26 -14.90 16.01
CA ALA A 92 6.03 -13.47 15.97
C ALA A 92 5.61 -12.90 17.34
N THR A 93 4.78 -13.65 18.09
CA THR A 93 4.34 -13.26 19.43
C THR A 93 5.52 -13.19 20.40
N ARG A 94 6.43 -14.14 20.36
CA ARG A 94 7.64 -14.14 21.19
C ARG A 94 8.58 -13.01 20.77
N MET A 95 8.82 -12.86 19.46
CA MET A 95 9.75 -11.85 18.95
C MET A 95 9.33 -10.42 19.28
N ARG A 96 8.04 -10.07 19.21
CA ARG A 96 7.54 -8.74 19.60
C ARG A 96 7.65 -8.46 21.11
N TYR A 97 7.88 -9.49 21.92
CA TYR A 97 8.04 -9.40 23.38
C TYR A 97 9.42 -9.88 23.81
N ASN A 98 10.46 -9.23 23.31
CA ASN A 98 11.86 -9.48 23.63
C ASN A 98 12.35 -10.94 23.38
N GLY A 99 11.61 -11.77 22.65
CA GLY A 99 11.92 -13.17 22.46
C GLY A 99 11.40 -14.07 23.56
N GLU A 100 10.64 -13.55 24.53
CA GLU A 100 10.10 -14.26 25.69
C GLU A 100 8.75 -14.91 25.37
N ASP A 101 8.58 -16.15 25.83
CA ASP A 101 7.28 -16.79 25.96
C ASP A 101 6.66 -16.37 27.30
N ARG A 102 5.62 -15.55 27.24
CA ARG A 102 4.97 -14.99 28.44
C ARG A 102 4.29 -16.04 29.34
N ASN A 103 4.01 -17.24 28.83
CA ASN A 103 3.38 -18.30 29.61
C ASN A 103 4.42 -19.05 30.47
N THR A 104 5.64 -19.19 29.97
CA THR A 104 6.70 -19.93 30.61
C THR A 104 7.79 -19.06 31.23
N GLY A 105 7.93 -17.82 30.76
CA GLY A 105 9.03 -16.90 31.09
C GLY A 105 10.35 -17.28 30.41
N GLU A 106 10.36 -18.24 29.50
CA GLU A 106 11.55 -18.67 28.79
C GLU A 106 11.84 -17.79 27.57
N TYR A 107 13.11 -17.51 27.32
CA TYR A 107 13.56 -16.78 26.13
C TYR A 107 13.93 -17.77 25.00
N HIS A 108 13.32 -17.59 23.84
CA HIS A 108 13.53 -18.44 22.66
C HIS A 108 14.41 -17.78 21.57
N GLY A 109 14.92 -16.57 21.84
CA GLY A 109 15.78 -15.83 20.92
C GLY A 109 15.89 -14.36 21.31
N HIS A 110 16.64 -13.61 20.52
CA HIS A 110 16.71 -12.16 20.62
C HIS A 110 15.51 -11.55 19.90
N GLY A 111 14.68 -10.84 20.63
CA GLY A 111 13.48 -10.19 20.09
C GLY A 111 13.52 -8.67 20.22
N PHE A 112 12.37 -8.07 20.05
CA PHE A 112 12.17 -6.62 20.10
C PHE A 112 11.09 -6.29 21.12
N THR A 113 11.13 -5.08 21.67
CA THR A 113 9.98 -4.50 22.37
C THR A 113 9.09 -3.83 21.33
N CYS A 114 8.11 -4.54 20.76
CA CYS A 114 7.25 -4.08 19.68
C CYS A 114 5.77 -4.33 20.03
N LEU A 115 5.33 -3.80 21.16
CA LEU A 115 3.95 -3.92 21.60
C LEU A 115 3.15 -2.71 21.11
N LEU A 116 1.99 -2.95 20.52
CA LEU A 116 1.04 -1.91 20.22
C LEU A 116 0.37 -1.43 21.52
N ASP A 117 0.44 -0.14 21.79
CA ASP A 117 -0.22 0.46 22.95
C ASP A 117 -1.74 0.27 22.86
N ASN A 118 -2.37 -0.05 24.00
CA ASN A 118 -3.81 -0.23 24.09
C ASN A 118 -4.59 1.01 23.63
N MET A 119 -4.04 2.21 23.89
CA MET A 119 -4.64 3.45 23.43
C MET A 119 -4.65 3.55 21.91
N GLN A 120 -3.53 3.21 21.25
CA GLN A 120 -3.45 3.15 19.79
C GLN A 120 -4.42 2.10 19.23
N ALA A 121 -4.52 0.93 19.85
CA ALA A 121 -5.46 -0.12 19.46
C ALA A 121 -6.91 0.36 19.56
N ALA A 122 -7.28 1.09 20.62
CA ALA A 122 -8.61 1.66 20.79
C ALA A 122 -8.97 2.69 19.68
N PHE A 123 -8.03 3.57 19.32
CA PHE A 123 -8.24 4.52 18.21
C PHE A 123 -8.38 3.77 16.87
N LEU A 124 -7.57 2.75 16.63
CA LEU A 124 -7.63 1.96 15.42
C LEU A 124 -8.96 1.19 15.31
N ASP A 125 -9.49 0.66 16.41
CA ASP A 125 -10.80 -0.03 16.43
C ASP A 125 -11.94 0.92 15.99
N VAL A 126 -11.94 2.16 16.48
CA VAL A 126 -12.93 3.17 16.05
C VAL A 126 -12.78 3.49 14.56
N LYS A 127 -11.55 3.75 14.11
CA LYS A 127 -11.25 4.08 12.70
C LYS A 127 -11.54 2.93 11.74
N LEU A 128 -11.32 1.69 12.17
CA LEU A 128 -11.58 0.49 11.36
C LEU A 128 -13.04 0.41 10.91
N ARG A 129 -13.97 0.86 11.72
CA ARG A 129 -15.41 0.90 11.39
C ARG A 129 -15.72 1.89 10.27
N CYS A 130 -14.89 2.92 10.12
CA CYS A 130 -15.03 3.92 9.05
C CYS A 130 -14.29 3.51 7.76
N LEU A 131 -13.40 2.53 7.83
CA LEU A 131 -12.51 2.16 6.71
C LEU A 131 -13.27 1.87 5.40
N PRO A 132 -14.41 1.14 5.38
CA PRO A 132 -15.13 0.89 4.13
C PRO A 132 -15.58 2.18 3.42
N SER A 133 -16.12 3.16 4.16
CA SER A 133 -16.53 4.44 3.60
C SER A 133 -15.34 5.27 3.11
N TRP A 134 -14.22 5.21 3.81
CA TRP A 134 -12.99 5.88 3.40
C TRP A 134 -12.41 5.31 2.09
N ILE A 135 -12.48 3.99 1.90
CA ILE A 135 -12.05 3.35 0.66
C ILE A 135 -12.93 3.83 -0.50
N VAL A 136 -14.25 3.83 -0.34
CA VAL A 136 -15.18 4.33 -1.36
C VAL A 136 -14.87 5.79 -1.73
N ARG A 137 -14.63 6.65 -0.73
CA ARG A 137 -14.28 8.06 -0.97
C ARG A 137 -12.96 8.19 -1.75
N ARG A 138 -11.92 7.46 -1.38
CA ARG A 138 -10.63 7.45 -2.08
C ARG A 138 -10.76 6.98 -3.52
N GLN A 139 -11.55 5.94 -3.76
CA GLN A 139 -11.82 5.44 -5.11
C GLN A 139 -12.56 6.49 -5.96
N ALA A 140 -13.52 7.21 -5.38
CA ALA A 140 -14.22 8.29 -6.07
C ALA A 140 -13.28 9.44 -6.46
N ILE A 141 -12.39 9.88 -5.55
CA ILE A 141 -11.37 10.89 -5.84
C ILE A 141 -10.40 10.41 -6.94
N ALA A 142 -9.92 9.18 -6.83
CA ALA A 142 -9.01 8.60 -7.82
C ALA A 142 -9.64 8.54 -9.22
N GLU A 143 -10.90 8.15 -9.30
CA GLU A 143 -11.65 8.12 -10.56
C GLU A 143 -11.84 9.53 -11.12
N ARG A 144 -12.09 10.52 -10.27
CA ARG A 144 -12.21 11.92 -10.68
C ARG A 144 -10.89 12.45 -11.28
N TYR A 145 -9.77 12.18 -10.62
CA TYR A 145 -8.45 12.50 -11.17
C TYR A 145 -8.21 11.81 -12.50
N ARG A 146 -8.50 10.50 -12.59
CA ARG A 146 -8.33 9.73 -13.82
C ARG A 146 -9.12 10.33 -14.98
N GLN A 147 -10.41 10.59 -14.80
CA GLN A 147 -11.29 11.14 -15.83
C GLN A 147 -10.82 12.52 -16.29
N SER A 148 -10.35 13.35 -15.36
CA SER A 148 -10.01 14.73 -15.64
C SER A 148 -8.58 14.96 -16.12
N LEU A 149 -7.67 13.99 -15.98
CA LEU A 149 -6.24 14.18 -16.27
C LEU A 149 -5.66 13.17 -17.29
N SER A 150 -6.46 12.19 -17.74
CA SER A 150 -5.98 11.11 -18.62
C SER A 150 -5.62 11.58 -20.04
N ASP A 151 -6.07 12.77 -20.44
CA ASP A 151 -5.79 13.39 -21.72
C ASP A 151 -4.46 14.18 -21.77
N ILE A 152 -3.72 14.22 -20.67
CA ILE A 152 -2.44 14.94 -20.57
C ILE A 152 -1.28 13.99 -20.93
N PRO A 153 -0.60 14.15 -22.10
CA PRO A 153 0.37 13.16 -22.59
C PRO A 153 1.64 13.02 -21.73
N ASP A 154 2.05 14.11 -21.06
CA ASP A 154 3.28 14.15 -20.24
C ASP A 154 3.03 13.85 -18.77
N LEU A 155 1.81 13.42 -18.43
CA LEU A 155 1.40 13.03 -17.08
C LEU A 155 0.96 11.55 -17.09
N LEU A 156 1.76 10.70 -16.49
CA LEU A 156 1.37 9.31 -16.31
C LEU A 156 0.59 9.15 -15.01
N LEU A 157 -0.63 8.69 -15.13
CA LEU A 157 -1.52 8.41 -13.99
C LEU A 157 -1.35 6.95 -13.53
N PRO A 158 -1.73 6.64 -12.30
CA PRO A 158 -1.83 5.24 -11.86
C PRO A 158 -2.75 4.46 -12.80
N HIS A 159 -2.22 3.36 -13.33
CA HIS A 159 -2.90 2.55 -14.32
C HIS A 159 -3.21 1.17 -13.73
N TYR A 160 -4.48 0.84 -13.68
CA TYR A 160 -4.97 -0.41 -13.07
C TYR A 160 -5.94 -1.09 -14.03
N ASP A 161 -5.37 -1.76 -15.05
CA ASP A 161 -6.16 -2.42 -16.11
C ASP A 161 -6.78 -3.74 -15.72
N ASP A 162 -6.40 -4.27 -14.57
CA ASP A 162 -6.87 -5.57 -14.16
C ASP A 162 -8.16 -5.43 -13.34
N PRO A 163 -9.33 -5.74 -13.94
CA PRO A 163 -10.62 -5.60 -13.25
C PRO A 163 -10.78 -6.55 -12.06
N ARG A 164 -9.86 -7.52 -11.92
CA ARG A 164 -9.85 -8.43 -10.77
C ARG A 164 -9.35 -7.76 -9.51
N ARG A 165 -8.70 -6.56 -9.60
CA ARG A 165 -8.04 -5.89 -8.49
C ARG A 165 -8.83 -4.70 -8.00
N ASP A 166 -9.13 -4.68 -6.70
CA ASP A 166 -9.63 -3.49 -6.01
C ASP A 166 -8.48 -2.73 -5.37
N HIS A 167 -8.37 -1.44 -5.68
CA HIS A 167 -7.36 -0.55 -5.11
C HIS A 167 -7.97 0.39 -4.09
N VAL A 168 -7.25 0.63 -3.00
CA VAL A 168 -7.66 1.53 -1.91
C VAL A 168 -7.05 2.93 -2.05
N TYR A 169 -6.11 3.10 -2.97
CA TYR A 169 -5.41 4.37 -3.22
C TYR A 169 -4.87 5.00 -1.94
N GLN A 170 -3.95 4.28 -1.26
CA GLN A 170 -3.19 4.87 -0.15
C GLN A 170 -2.54 6.20 -0.57
N ASN A 171 -2.00 6.25 -1.77
CA ASN A 171 -1.54 7.44 -2.47
C ASN A 171 -2.07 7.44 -3.90
N TYR A 172 -2.28 8.61 -4.49
CA TYR A 172 -2.52 8.77 -5.92
C TYR A 172 -1.23 9.25 -6.58
N THR A 173 -0.35 8.29 -6.86
CA THR A 173 1.00 8.55 -7.34
C THR A 173 1.00 8.76 -8.86
N ILE A 174 1.48 9.90 -9.30
CA ILE A 174 1.62 10.28 -10.70
C ILE A 174 3.09 10.40 -11.08
N ARG A 175 3.39 10.33 -12.36
CA ARG A 175 4.72 10.60 -12.91
C ARG A 175 4.61 11.76 -13.90
N SER A 176 5.22 12.91 -13.57
CA SER A 176 5.37 14.06 -14.43
C SER A 176 6.79 14.11 -15.01
N LYS A 177 6.95 14.15 -16.31
CA LYS A 177 8.28 14.30 -16.93
C LYS A 177 9.00 15.58 -16.50
N GLN A 178 8.27 16.60 -16.05
CA GLN A 178 8.76 17.88 -15.55
C GLN A 178 8.68 17.95 -14.02
N GLY A 179 9.00 16.86 -13.32
CA GLY A 179 8.66 16.62 -11.91
C GLY A 179 9.00 17.73 -10.93
N ASN A 180 10.20 18.33 -11.00
CA ASN A 180 10.57 19.42 -10.08
C ASN A 180 9.76 20.69 -10.36
N ASP A 181 9.62 21.08 -11.63
CA ASP A 181 8.85 22.27 -12.04
C ASP A 181 7.36 22.08 -11.74
N PHE A 182 6.87 20.87 -11.96
CA PHE A 182 5.50 20.49 -11.60
C PHE A 182 5.27 20.64 -10.09
N SER A 183 6.15 20.07 -9.26
CA SER A 183 6.02 20.14 -7.81
C SER A 183 6.07 21.57 -7.28
N GLU A 184 6.94 22.42 -7.85
CA GLU A 184 7.03 23.82 -7.47
C GLU A 184 5.78 24.61 -7.92
N HIS A 185 5.28 24.32 -9.13
CA HIS A 185 4.03 24.93 -9.61
C HIS A 185 2.85 24.58 -8.70
N MET A 186 2.70 23.31 -8.32
CA MET A 186 1.64 22.88 -7.40
C MET A 186 1.73 23.64 -6.07
N LYS A 187 2.93 23.68 -5.48
CA LYS A 187 3.19 24.37 -4.21
C LYS A 187 2.90 25.87 -4.30
N THR A 188 3.33 26.55 -5.39
CA THR A 188 3.10 27.98 -5.59
C THR A 188 1.62 28.31 -5.72
N ASN A 189 0.80 27.35 -6.19
CA ASN A 189 -0.65 27.49 -6.25
C ASN A 189 -1.36 26.88 -5.00
N GLY A 190 -0.65 26.68 -3.89
CA GLY A 190 -1.23 26.24 -2.63
C GLY A 190 -1.63 24.75 -2.57
N VAL A 191 -1.19 23.96 -3.53
CA VAL A 191 -1.44 22.50 -3.55
C VAL A 191 -0.19 21.75 -3.08
N GLU A 192 -0.27 21.09 -1.94
CA GLU A 192 0.80 20.24 -1.45
C GLU A 192 0.81 18.90 -2.20
N VAL A 193 1.95 18.53 -2.77
CA VAL A 193 2.18 17.21 -3.36
C VAL A 193 3.25 16.46 -2.56
N LEU A 194 3.02 15.18 -2.33
CA LEU A 194 3.95 14.36 -1.57
C LEU A 194 5.02 13.78 -2.51
N THR A 195 6.28 14.20 -2.31
CA THR A 195 7.44 13.63 -2.99
C THR A 195 8.24 12.80 -1.98
N GLN A 196 8.08 11.47 -2.00
CA GLN A 196 8.63 10.61 -0.96
C GLN A 196 10.14 10.38 -1.06
N PHE A 197 10.66 10.11 -2.25
CA PHE A 197 12.04 9.68 -2.47
C PHE A 197 12.76 10.56 -3.50
N ARG A 198 13.10 11.78 -3.11
CA ARG A 198 13.78 12.74 -4.01
C ARG A 198 15.21 12.35 -4.36
N LYS A 199 15.84 11.51 -3.56
CA LYS A 199 17.22 11.03 -3.77
C LYS A 199 17.21 9.50 -3.65
N PRO A 200 17.71 8.78 -4.66
CA PRO A 200 17.85 7.33 -4.59
C PRO A 200 18.65 6.89 -3.37
N TYR A 201 18.24 5.79 -2.75
CA TYR A 201 18.80 5.33 -1.49
C TYR A 201 20.32 5.11 -1.56
N TYR A 202 20.81 4.53 -2.65
CA TYR A 202 22.24 4.25 -2.86
C TYR A 202 23.10 5.52 -3.08
N LYS A 203 22.50 6.69 -3.34
CA LYS A 203 23.20 7.97 -3.48
C LYS A 203 23.43 8.70 -2.15
N HIS A 204 22.96 8.15 -1.03
CA HIS A 204 23.22 8.73 0.28
C HIS A 204 24.63 8.34 0.76
N GLU A 205 25.53 9.30 0.88
CA GLU A 205 26.94 9.09 1.21
C GLU A 205 27.15 8.33 2.52
N ALA A 206 26.32 8.61 3.54
CA ALA A 206 26.37 7.93 4.83
C ALA A 206 26.16 6.42 4.75
N LEU A 207 25.47 5.92 3.71
CA LEU A 207 25.19 4.50 3.54
C LEU A 207 26.33 3.75 2.87
N LYS A 208 27.30 4.46 2.26
CA LYS A 208 28.49 3.87 1.59
C LYS A 208 28.14 2.75 0.59
N LEU A 209 26.97 2.85 -0.04
CA LEU A 209 26.52 1.86 -1.02
C LEU A 209 27.22 2.12 -2.35
N LYS A 210 27.43 1.03 -3.12
CA LYS A 210 27.99 1.15 -4.46
C LYS A 210 26.96 1.76 -5.41
N ASP A 211 27.32 2.90 -6.01
CA ASP A 211 26.53 3.48 -7.11
C ASP A 211 26.87 2.72 -8.39
N THR A 212 25.94 1.89 -8.86
CA THR A 212 26.06 1.12 -10.10
C THR A 212 25.28 1.75 -11.26
N GLY A 213 24.61 2.90 -11.00
CA GLY A 213 23.74 3.59 -11.95
C GLY A 213 22.42 2.84 -12.17
N PHE A 214 21.33 3.45 -11.71
CA PHE A 214 19.96 2.92 -11.92
C PHE A 214 19.12 4.03 -12.60
N PRO A 215 19.22 4.17 -13.94
CA PRO A 215 18.64 5.32 -14.65
C PRO A 215 17.13 5.47 -14.43
N GLU A 216 16.38 4.36 -14.39
CA GLU A 216 14.94 4.42 -14.11
C GLU A 216 14.64 4.91 -12.68
N THR A 217 15.38 4.42 -11.69
CA THR A 217 15.24 4.88 -10.29
C THR A 217 15.55 6.37 -10.17
N GLU A 218 16.58 6.83 -10.88
CA GLU A 218 16.97 8.25 -10.88
C GLU A 218 15.94 9.12 -11.58
N ALA A 219 15.38 8.66 -12.70
CA ALA A 219 14.28 9.34 -13.37
C ALA A 219 13.05 9.42 -12.46
N LEU A 220 12.61 8.28 -11.92
CA LEU A 220 11.45 8.21 -11.02
C LEU A 220 11.61 9.09 -9.78
N SER A 221 12.81 9.16 -9.18
CA SER A 221 13.05 10.01 -8.00
C SER A 221 12.80 11.51 -8.27
N ARG A 222 12.91 11.95 -9.52
CA ARG A 222 12.64 13.33 -9.93
C ARG A 222 11.22 13.56 -10.42
N GLU A 223 10.60 12.55 -11.00
CA GLU A 223 9.37 12.66 -11.79
C GLU A 223 8.12 12.27 -11.00
N VAL A 224 8.28 11.47 -9.92
CA VAL A 224 7.16 10.91 -9.17
C VAL A 224 6.76 11.80 -8.00
N CYS A 225 5.46 12.07 -7.92
CA CYS A 225 4.83 12.65 -6.72
C CYS A 225 3.41 12.12 -6.56
N SER A 226 2.80 12.36 -5.40
CA SER A 226 1.41 11.97 -5.14
C SER A 226 0.54 13.21 -5.00
N LEU A 227 -0.59 13.22 -5.70
CA LEU A 227 -1.62 14.25 -5.53
C LEU A 227 -2.34 14.09 -4.19
N PRO A 228 -2.96 15.16 -3.66
CA PRO A 228 -3.76 15.10 -2.45
C PRO A 228 -4.77 13.96 -2.50
N MET A 229 -4.75 13.11 -1.49
CA MET A 229 -5.58 11.92 -1.40
C MET A 229 -5.92 11.62 0.07
N ASN A 230 -6.83 12.38 0.63
CA ASN A 230 -7.38 12.11 1.96
C ASN A 230 -8.92 12.10 1.89
N VAL A 231 -9.56 11.55 2.89
CA VAL A 231 -11.03 11.40 2.89
C VAL A 231 -11.78 12.68 3.24
N GLU A 232 -11.09 13.65 3.82
CA GLU A 232 -11.66 14.93 4.26
C GLU A 232 -11.60 16.00 3.16
N ILE A 233 -10.84 15.77 2.08
CA ILE A 233 -10.77 16.71 0.95
C ILE A 233 -12.15 16.85 0.31
N THR A 234 -12.61 18.10 0.12
CA THR A 234 -13.91 18.39 -0.50
C THR A 234 -13.86 18.16 -2.02
N ASP A 235 -15.01 18.07 -2.66
CA ASP A 235 -15.07 17.95 -4.12
C ASP A 235 -14.55 19.22 -4.81
N GLU A 236 -14.79 20.40 -4.23
CA GLU A 236 -14.27 21.68 -4.72
C GLU A 236 -12.74 21.72 -4.64
N GLU A 237 -12.15 21.21 -3.57
CA GLU A 237 -10.69 21.11 -3.45
C GLU A 237 -10.10 20.11 -4.45
N VAL A 238 -10.77 18.98 -4.73
CA VAL A 238 -10.37 18.04 -5.79
C VAL A 238 -10.40 18.72 -7.15
N GLU A 239 -11.46 19.47 -7.47
CA GLU A 239 -11.53 20.25 -8.72
C GLU A 239 -10.43 21.30 -8.81
N TYR A 240 -10.14 22.00 -7.72
CA TYR A 240 -9.03 22.94 -7.68
C TYR A 240 -7.68 22.29 -7.96
N VAL A 241 -7.41 21.13 -7.37
CA VAL A 241 -6.19 20.34 -7.69
C VAL A 241 -6.12 20.04 -9.19
N ILE A 242 -7.24 19.57 -9.78
CA ILE A 242 -7.32 19.29 -11.23
C ILE A 242 -7.04 20.53 -12.06
N GLU A 243 -7.63 21.66 -11.71
CA GLU A 243 -7.40 22.93 -12.41
C GLU A 243 -5.92 23.34 -12.38
N VAL A 244 -5.27 23.26 -11.22
CA VAL A 244 -3.86 23.61 -11.04
C VAL A 244 -2.97 22.66 -11.85
N VAL A 245 -3.24 21.35 -11.88
CA VAL A 245 -2.53 20.38 -12.73
C VAL A 245 -2.69 20.77 -14.21
N ARG A 246 -3.92 20.97 -14.67
CA ARG A 246 -4.20 21.30 -16.08
C ARG A 246 -3.56 22.63 -16.51
N LYS A 247 -3.51 23.63 -15.62
CA LYS A 247 -2.87 24.91 -15.88
C LYS A 247 -1.37 24.77 -16.13
N PHE A 248 -0.68 23.84 -15.48
CA PHE A 248 0.72 23.58 -15.70
C PHE A 248 1.00 23.07 -17.13
N TYR A 249 0.16 22.16 -17.63
CA TYR A 249 0.35 21.53 -18.94
C TYR A 249 -0.23 22.31 -20.14
N LYS A 250 -1.01 23.37 -19.89
CA LYS A 250 -1.54 24.25 -20.95
C LYS A 250 -0.60 25.37 -21.39
N ARG A 251 0.63 25.40 -20.86
CA ARG A 251 1.65 26.41 -21.17
C ARG A 251 2.30 26.17 -22.51
#